data_2eb2f4896e57d6684d178265cfdaef42
#
_entry.id   2eb2f4896e57d6684d178265cfdaef42
#
_cell.length_a   1.000
_cell.length_b   1.000
_cell.length_c   1.000
_cell.angle_alpha   90.00
_cell.angle_beta   90.00
_cell.angle_gamma   90.00
#
_symmetry.space_group_name_H-M   'P 1'
#
loop_
_entity.id
_entity.type
_entity.pdbx_description
1 polymer ?
#
loop_
_entity_poly.entity_id
_entity_poly.type
_entity_poly.pdbx_seq_one_letter_code
_entity_poly.pdbx_strand_id
1 'polypeptide(L)'
;MFRSPNGVLWAILRPLLRLILRLKLHFQPRQARMNGPFVLLCNHASYYDPLLAAVCVDRPLCFAGADPAPRAGLLLSLARRLCQPEELSWKDALNEAAAGGQCLGLFPEGRRCPDGVTGPIPAELAARIQNSGLGLVVLRLEGAYLTAPRWADRIPRPGRLRARVMRTLTPGVLQAMETDELQTLLEQDLREDAYETVRRRPGAYRGERTAERLEKLLCVCPKCGAVGTMESRDNEFYCRGCGFTTVYTLSGGFRGGNVPFENPGQWARWQRGRIRLACEAAGDGPIFEDGGYEIYDLKHGGDRIGTGGLHLYRDRMELPTGIAIPTEDVVDLRLVGGSGLQMKTRRGSRFDLKTIRPVCAEKYLTALAILKELREKAAAEEAETAPAEESEDPAESADPEITETEERTEEAEE
;
A
#
# COMPACT_ATOMS: atom_id res chain seq x y z
N MET A 1 -1.95 23.58 -1.39
CA MET A 1 -1.89 24.12 -0.02
C MET A 1 -2.87 23.35 0.85
N PHE A 2 -2.36 22.58 1.79
CA PHE A 2 -3.18 21.74 2.68
C PHE A 2 -4.21 22.58 3.44
N ARG A 3 -5.46 22.12 3.43
CA ARG A 3 -6.51 22.69 4.27
C ARG A 3 -6.62 21.87 5.55
N SER A 4 -5.93 22.26 6.61
CA SER A 4 -6.20 21.68 7.92
C SER A 4 -7.53 22.19 8.47
N PRO A 5 -8.27 21.35 9.22
CA PRO A 5 -9.44 21.82 9.95
C PRO A 5 -9.07 22.99 10.87
N ASN A 6 -10.02 23.93 11.07
CA ASN A 6 -9.82 25.01 12.02
C ASN A 6 -9.51 24.44 13.41
N GLY A 7 -8.42 24.88 14.05
CA GLY A 7 -7.97 24.37 15.35
C GLY A 7 -8.98 24.54 16.48
N VAL A 8 -9.78 25.61 16.47
CA VAL A 8 -10.87 25.83 17.46
C VAL A 8 -11.98 24.80 17.25
N LEU A 9 -12.41 24.59 16.00
CA LEU A 9 -13.39 23.57 15.66
C LEU A 9 -12.90 22.17 16.04
N TRP A 10 -11.62 21.87 15.79
CA TRP A 10 -11.00 20.62 16.17
C TRP A 10 -11.00 20.39 17.69
N ALA A 11 -10.69 21.40 18.48
CA ALA A 11 -10.69 21.33 19.93
C ALA A 11 -12.08 20.96 20.49
N ILE A 12 -13.17 21.43 19.83
CA ILE A 12 -14.55 21.12 20.21
C ILE A 12 -14.96 19.72 19.71
N LEU A 13 -14.67 19.39 18.47
CA LEU A 13 -15.13 18.13 17.86
C LEU A 13 -14.36 16.90 18.38
N ARG A 14 -13.08 17.03 18.67
CA ARG A 14 -12.23 15.93 19.07
C ARG A 14 -12.73 15.12 20.28
N PRO A 15 -13.12 15.75 21.42
CA PRO A 15 -13.62 15.01 22.57
C PRO A 15 -14.94 14.26 22.25
N LEU A 16 -15.81 14.85 21.46
CA LEU A 16 -17.04 14.22 21.01
C LEU A 16 -16.74 13.01 20.11
N LEU A 17 -15.82 13.16 19.15
CA LEU A 17 -15.37 12.06 18.29
C LEU A 17 -14.75 10.92 19.09
N ARG A 18 -13.91 11.23 20.08
CA ARG A 18 -13.32 10.22 20.99
C ARG A 18 -14.41 9.44 21.72
N LEU A 19 -15.44 10.12 22.21
CA LEU A 19 -16.58 9.47 22.87
C LEU A 19 -17.34 8.56 21.89
N ILE A 20 -17.68 9.05 20.71
CA ILE A 20 -18.36 8.27 19.68
C ILE A 20 -17.56 7.02 19.28
N LEU A 21 -16.25 7.18 19.02
CA LEU A 21 -15.37 6.07 18.67
C LEU A 21 -15.24 5.05 19.81
N ARG A 22 -15.18 5.53 21.06
CA ARG A 22 -15.18 4.66 22.23
C ARG A 22 -16.48 3.83 22.34
N LEU A 23 -17.62 4.47 22.12
CA LEU A 23 -18.93 3.80 22.22
C LEU A 23 -19.21 2.87 21.04
N LYS A 24 -18.88 3.29 19.81
CA LYS A 24 -19.22 2.55 18.57
C LYS A 24 -18.18 1.50 18.19
N LEU A 25 -16.90 1.74 18.42
CA LEU A 25 -15.80 0.86 18.02
C LEU A 25 -15.06 0.24 19.20
N HIS A 26 -15.43 0.61 20.44
CA HIS A 26 -14.69 0.27 21.66
C HIS A 26 -13.23 0.78 21.64
N PHE A 27 -13.01 1.89 20.94
CA PHE A 27 -11.68 2.46 20.76
C PHE A 27 -11.12 3.03 22.07
N GLN A 28 -9.87 2.68 22.35
CA GLN A 28 -9.10 3.20 23.47
C GLN A 28 -8.02 4.15 22.97
N PRO A 29 -8.32 5.46 22.85
CA PRO A 29 -7.35 6.44 22.39
C PRO A 29 -6.27 6.69 23.45
N ARG A 30 -5.03 6.86 23.00
CA ARG A 30 -3.94 7.47 23.78
C ARG A 30 -3.64 8.83 23.20
N GLN A 31 -3.35 9.78 24.07
CA GLN A 31 -3.01 11.14 23.63
C GLN A 31 -1.50 11.28 23.51
N ALA A 32 -1.05 11.67 22.31
CA ALA A 32 0.29 12.22 22.11
C ALA A 32 0.23 13.75 22.18
N ARG A 33 1.27 14.35 22.72
CA ARG A 33 1.46 15.81 22.79
C ARG A 33 2.80 16.16 22.18
N MET A 34 2.79 17.13 21.28
CA MET A 34 3.99 17.67 20.66
C MET A 34 3.83 19.18 20.54
N ASN A 35 4.83 19.93 20.95
CA ASN A 35 4.91 21.36 20.70
C ASN A 35 5.44 21.61 19.30
N GLY A 36 4.84 22.58 18.58
CA GLY A 36 5.20 22.87 17.19
C GLY A 36 4.57 21.93 16.16
N PRO A 37 4.93 22.06 14.88
CA PRO A 37 4.50 21.21 13.80
C PRO A 37 5.20 19.85 13.85
N PHE A 38 4.50 18.79 13.41
CA PHE A 38 5.01 17.42 13.46
C PHE A 38 4.42 16.55 12.37
N VAL A 39 5.14 15.46 12.07
CA VAL A 39 4.61 14.32 11.31
C VAL A 39 4.11 13.28 12.29
N LEU A 40 2.87 12.81 12.10
CA LEU A 40 2.35 11.64 12.77
C LEU A 40 2.44 10.45 11.83
N LEU A 41 3.27 9.47 12.16
CA LEU A 41 3.32 8.18 11.48
C LEU A 41 2.39 7.19 12.15
N CYS A 42 1.66 6.42 11.34
CA CYS A 42 0.76 5.38 11.82
C CYS A 42 0.71 4.21 10.85
N ASN A 43 0.57 2.97 11.36
CA ASN A 43 0.27 1.81 10.53
C ASN A 43 -1.14 1.90 9.92
N HIS A 44 -1.35 1.29 8.75
CA HIS A 44 -2.58 1.43 7.98
C HIS A 44 -3.30 0.10 7.75
N ALA A 45 -4.39 -0.13 8.45
CA ALA A 45 -5.13 -1.39 8.43
C ALA A 45 -6.62 -1.23 8.07
N SER A 46 -7.20 -0.05 8.32
CA SER A 46 -8.64 0.18 8.15
C SER A 46 -8.99 1.54 7.59
N TYR A 47 -10.21 1.70 7.10
CA TYR A 47 -10.76 3.00 6.69
C TYR A 47 -10.92 4.01 7.84
N TYR A 48 -10.92 3.53 9.08
CA TYR A 48 -11.08 4.38 10.25
C TYR A 48 -9.77 5.00 10.73
N ASP A 49 -8.61 4.49 10.27
CA ASP A 49 -7.30 4.84 10.81
C ASP A 49 -7.00 6.35 10.77
N PRO A 50 -7.33 7.11 9.70
CA PRO A 50 -7.11 8.55 9.71
C PRO A 50 -7.85 9.24 10.86
N LEU A 51 -9.11 8.87 11.10
CA LEU A 51 -9.90 9.42 12.20
C LEU A 51 -9.39 8.94 13.57
N LEU A 52 -9.02 7.66 13.68
CA LEU A 52 -8.46 7.09 14.90
C LEU A 52 -7.13 7.74 15.28
N ALA A 53 -6.26 7.99 14.30
CA ALA A 53 -5.01 8.68 14.49
C ALA A 53 -5.21 10.16 14.84
N ALA A 54 -6.06 10.86 14.10
CA ALA A 54 -6.34 12.27 14.33
C ALA A 54 -6.84 12.57 15.75
N VAL A 55 -7.76 11.77 16.29
CA VAL A 55 -8.27 12.00 17.65
C VAL A 55 -7.23 11.74 18.74
N CYS A 56 -6.09 11.13 18.43
CA CYS A 56 -5.00 10.89 19.39
C CYS A 56 -4.08 12.09 19.59
N VAL A 57 -4.19 13.14 18.76
CA VAL A 57 -3.42 14.39 18.90
C VAL A 57 -4.33 15.58 19.10
N ASP A 58 -3.81 16.64 19.70
CA ASP A 58 -4.58 17.85 20.02
C ASP A 58 -4.61 18.85 18.86
N ARG A 59 -3.74 18.70 17.87
CA ARG A 59 -3.69 19.54 16.67
C ARG A 59 -4.38 18.87 15.49
N PRO A 60 -5.05 19.64 14.61
CA PRO A 60 -5.62 19.08 13.40
C PRO A 60 -4.51 18.58 12.48
N LEU A 61 -4.76 17.45 11.82
CA LEU A 61 -3.85 16.82 10.87
C LEU A 61 -4.36 17.01 9.44
N CYS A 62 -3.43 17.28 8.52
CA CYS A 62 -3.61 17.00 7.11
C CYS A 62 -3.19 15.55 6.84
N PHE A 63 -3.75 14.90 5.84
CA PHE A 63 -3.36 13.54 5.45
C PHE A 63 -2.96 13.51 3.99
N ALA A 64 -1.92 12.74 3.68
CA ALA A 64 -1.55 12.40 2.31
C ALA A 64 -2.07 11.01 1.96
N GLY A 65 -2.53 10.84 0.72
CA GLY A 65 -2.93 9.55 0.19
C GLY A 65 -4.30 9.56 -0.48
N ALA A 66 -4.50 8.63 -1.39
CA ALA A 66 -5.62 8.58 -2.32
C ALA A 66 -6.61 7.44 -2.08
N ASP A 67 -6.63 6.79 -0.91
CA ASP A 67 -7.56 5.68 -0.65
C ASP A 67 -8.85 6.20 0.03
N PRO A 68 -9.84 6.65 -0.74
CA PRO A 68 -11.03 7.25 -0.19
C PRO A 68 -11.84 6.23 0.61
N ALA A 69 -12.23 6.60 1.83
CA ALA A 69 -13.14 5.78 2.61
C ALA A 69 -14.48 5.58 1.88
N PRO A 70 -15.11 4.40 1.99
CA PRO A 70 -16.44 4.17 1.42
C PRO A 70 -17.44 5.24 1.90
N ARG A 71 -18.40 5.58 1.06
CA ARG A 71 -19.45 6.56 1.41
C ARG A 71 -20.47 6.03 2.42
N ALA A 72 -20.27 4.86 2.98
CA ALA A 72 -21.19 4.17 3.87
C ALA A 72 -20.96 4.53 5.35
N GLY A 73 -22.00 5.06 6.00
CA GLY A 73 -22.05 5.31 7.44
C GLY A 73 -21.51 6.67 7.88
N LEU A 74 -22.09 7.18 8.98
CA LEU A 74 -21.81 8.52 9.51
C LEU A 74 -20.34 8.72 9.87
N LEU A 75 -19.70 7.75 10.54
CA LEU A 75 -18.30 7.84 10.97
C LEU A 75 -17.33 7.91 9.80
N LEU A 76 -17.54 7.11 8.76
CA LEU A 76 -16.69 7.14 7.56
C LEU A 76 -16.90 8.40 6.74
N SER A 77 -18.14 8.89 6.65
CA SER A 77 -18.45 10.17 6.01
C SER A 77 -17.79 11.34 6.74
N LEU A 78 -17.78 11.28 8.07
CA LEU A 78 -17.13 12.29 8.90
C LEU A 78 -15.60 12.20 8.81
N ALA A 79 -15.03 11.01 8.86
CA ALA A 79 -13.60 10.78 8.64
C ALA A 79 -13.14 11.37 7.31
N ARG A 80 -13.90 11.12 6.25
CA ARG A 80 -13.62 11.65 4.92
C ARG A 80 -13.67 13.18 4.84
N ARG A 81 -14.57 13.83 5.59
CA ARG A 81 -14.69 15.30 5.63
C ARG A 81 -13.59 15.96 6.46
N LEU A 82 -13.18 15.33 7.56
CA LEU A 82 -12.20 15.88 8.50
C LEU A 82 -10.76 15.55 8.13
N CYS A 83 -10.55 14.41 7.50
CA CYS A 83 -9.24 13.89 7.13
C CYS A 83 -9.14 13.80 5.60
N GLN A 84 -9.55 14.88 4.88
CA GLN A 84 -9.50 14.90 3.41
C GLN A 84 -8.08 14.59 2.95
N PRO A 85 -7.82 13.38 2.40
CA PRO A 85 -6.51 13.09 1.85
C PRO A 85 -6.34 13.84 0.54
N GLU A 86 -5.26 14.56 0.39
CA GLU A 86 -4.88 15.13 -0.89
C GLU A 86 -4.17 14.08 -1.73
N GLU A 87 -4.36 14.09 -3.05
CA GLU A 87 -3.71 13.16 -4.00
C GLU A 87 -2.24 13.52 -4.23
N LEU A 88 -1.53 13.84 -3.15
CA LEU A 88 -0.10 14.10 -3.16
C LEU A 88 0.69 12.85 -2.83
N SER A 89 1.89 12.73 -3.39
CA SER A 89 2.84 11.74 -2.88
C SER A 89 3.17 12.07 -1.42
N TRP A 90 3.51 11.07 -0.62
CA TRP A 90 3.89 11.30 0.77
C TRP A 90 5.11 12.24 0.90
N LYS A 91 6.00 12.25 -0.10
CA LYS A 91 7.18 13.13 -0.17
C LYS A 91 6.77 14.59 -0.37
N ASP A 92 5.90 14.84 -1.32
CA ASP A 92 5.39 16.20 -1.60
C ASP A 92 4.58 16.71 -0.44
N ALA A 93 3.74 15.87 0.16
CA ALA A 93 2.97 16.19 1.35
C ALA A 93 3.87 16.56 2.55
N LEU A 94 4.98 15.85 2.74
CA LEU A 94 5.95 16.15 3.79
C LEU A 94 6.61 17.53 3.57
N ASN A 95 7.02 17.81 2.32
CA ASN A 95 7.61 19.08 1.96
C ASN A 95 6.63 20.25 2.14
N GLU A 96 5.36 20.09 1.71
CA GLU A 96 4.33 21.12 1.90
C GLU A 96 4.02 21.36 3.39
N ALA A 97 3.92 20.29 4.19
CA ALA A 97 3.68 20.41 5.62
C ALA A 97 4.83 21.12 6.34
N ALA A 98 6.07 20.83 5.96
CA ALA A 98 7.25 21.49 6.50
C ALA A 98 7.26 22.96 6.14
N ALA A 99 7.07 23.32 4.88
CA ALA A 99 7.02 24.71 4.41
C ALA A 99 5.88 25.52 5.04
N GLY A 100 4.72 24.87 5.27
CA GLY A 100 3.55 25.51 5.86
C GLY A 100 3.49 25.49 7.39
N GLY A 101 4.43 24.86 8.08
CA GLY A 101 4.41 24.70 9.54
C GLY A 101 3.18 23.92 10.03
N GLN A 102 2.72 22.94 9.26
CA GLN A 102 1.50 22.17 9.52
C GLN A 102 1.81 20.81 10.14
N CYS A 103 0.78 20.20 10.74
CA CYS A 103 0.87 18.82 11.24
C CYS A 103 0.35 17.86 10.16
N LEU A 104 1.16 16.85 9.82
CA LEU A 104 0.89 15.88 8.77
C LEU A 104 0.68 14.49 9.35
N GLY A 105 -0.40 13.79 8.96
CA GLY A 105 -0.60 12.38 9.20
C GLY A 105 -0.15 11.56 7.99
N LEU A 106 0.72 10.59 8.18
CA LEU A 106 1.21 9.70 7.15
C LEU A 106 1.01 8.23 7.52
N PHE A 107 0.61 7.46 6.54
CA PHE A 107 0.60 6.00 6.57
C PHE A 107 1.70 5.52 5.61
N PRO A 108 2.92 5.24 6.12
CA PRO A 108 4.08 5.04 5.25
C PRO A 108 4.02 3.78 4.40
N GLU A 109 3.13 2.84 4.72
CA GLU A 109 2.84 1.66 3.89
C GLU A 109 2.26 2.03 2.51
N GLY A 110 1.76 3.26 2.33
CA GLY A 110 1.13 3.74 1.09
C GLY A 110 -0.22 3.10 0.75
N ARG A 111 -0.59 2.04 1.43
CA ARG A 111 -1.88 1.34 1.30
C ARG A 111 -2.25 0.63 2.60
N ARG A 112 -3.53 0.33 2.78
CA ARG A 112 -3.97 -0.50 3.89
C ARG A 112 -3.46 -1.93 3.75
N CYS A 113 -2.95 -2.52 4.83
CA CYS A 113 -2.50 -3.91 4.82
C CYS A 113 -3.64 -4.84 4.38
N PRO A 114 -3.40 -5.76 3.43
CA PRO A 114 -4.44 -6.65 2.94
C PRO A 114 -4.75 -7.80 3.90
N ASP A 115 -3.76 -8.30 4.59
CA ASP A 115 -3.75 -9.57 5.33
C ASP A 115 -3.64 -9.42 6.86
N GLY A 116 -3.63 -8.18 7.38
CA GLY A 116 -3.58 -7.90 8.82
C GLY A 116 -2.19 -7.76 9.40
N VAL A 117 -1.15 -7.74 8.55
CA VAL A 117 0.23 -7.47 8.94
C VAL A 117 0.71 -6.20 8.27
N THR A 118 1.37 -5.32 9.03
CA THR A 118 1.96 -4.08 8.49
C THR A 118 2.90 -4.40 7.33
N GLY A 119 2.70 -3.69 6.23
CA GLY A 119 3.53 -3.79 5.03
C GLY A 119 4.90 -3.13 5.19
N PRO A 120 5.74 -3.21 4.16
CA PRO A 120 7.03 -2.52 4.15
C PRO A 120 6.83 -1.00 4.17
N ILE A 121 7.76 -0.29 4.79
CA ILE A 121 7.84 1.17 4.78
C ILE A 121 9.02 1.61 3.90
N PRO A 122 8.98 2.81 3.29
CA PRO A 122 10.06 3.28 2.44
C PRO A 122 11.39 3.37 3.19
N ALA A 123 12.48 2.87 2.60
CA ALA A 123 13.81 2.91 3.21
C ALA A 123 14.33 4.34 3.46
N GLU A 124 13.84 5.31 2.68
CA GLU A 124 14.22 6.73 2.77
C GLU A 124 13.37 7.53 3.77
N LEU A 125 12.42 6.88 4.48
CA LEU A 125 11.46 7.58 5.33
C LEU A 125 12.14 8.34 6.47
N ALA A 126 13.07 7.70 7.17
CA ALA A 126 13.81 8.31 8.28
C ALA A 126 14.57 9.56 7.84
N ALA A 127 15.38 9.45 6.77
CA ALA A 127 16.14 10.55 6.21
C ALA A 127 15.25 11.75 5.82
N ARG A 128 14.11 11.48 5.18
CA ARG A 128 13.17 12.50 4.76
C ARG A 128 12.52 13.23 5.94
N ILE A 129 12.18 12.49 7.00
CA ILE A 129 11.62 13.09 8.22
C ILE A 129 12.66 13.96 8.94
N GLN A 130 13.89 13.47 9.09
CA GLN A 130 14.99 14.26 9.69
C GLN A 130 15.19 15.58 8.93
N ASN A 131 15.24 15.53 7.60
CA ASN A 131 15.45 16.70 6.75
C ASN A 131 14.27 17.67 6.71
N SER A 132 13.07 17.25 7.14
CA SER A 132 11.88 18.10 7.13
C SER A 132 11.89 19.20 8.20
N GLY A 133 12.70 19.05 9.26
CA GLY A 133 12.69 19.95 10.41
C GLY A 133 11.44 19.86 11.28
N LEU A 134 10.53 18.95 10.99
CA LEU A 134 9.31 18.69 11.79
C LEU A 134 9.62 17.77 12.98
N GLY A 135 8.79 17.87 14.05
CA GLY A 135 8.78 16.84 15.08
C GLY A 135 8.16 15.53 14.58
N LEU A 136 8.31 14.46 15.33
CA LEU A 136 7.78 13.13 14.99
C LEU A 136 6.95 12.54 16.12
N VAL A 137 5.75 12.08 15.78
CA VAL A 137 4.90 11.23 16.64
C VAL A 137 4.70 9.90 15.93
N VAL A 138 5.06 8.80 16.58
CA VAL A 138 4.79 7.44 16.06
C VAL A 138 3.65 6.83 16.85
N LEU A 139 2.59 6.47 16.14
CA LEU A 139 1.38 5.87 16.69
C LEU A 139 1.18 4.47 16.08
N ARG A 140 0.87 3.49 16.93
CA ARG A 140 0.45 2.17 16.48
C ARG A 140 -1.01 1.92 16.85
N LEU A 141 -1.81 1.57 15.84
CA LEU A 141 -3.19 1.13 16.00
C LEU A 141 -3.24 -0.39 16.07
N GLU A 142 -3.66 -0.92 17.20
CA GLU A 142 -3.82 -2.35 17.42
C GLU A 142 -5.30 -2.73 17.32
N GLY A 143 -5.61 -3.79 16.54
CA GLY A 143 -6.97 -4.29 16.34
C GLY A 143 -7.76 -3.58 15.24
N ALA A 144 -7.20 -2.61 14.55
CA ALA A 144 -7.87 -1.86 13.49
C ALA A 144 -8.24 -2.76 12.30
N TYR A 145 -7.37 -3.70 11.92
CA TYR A 145 -7.63 -4.65 10.84
C TYR A 145 -8.86 -5.52 11.13
N LEU A 146 -8.94 -6.16 12.30
CA LEU A 146 -10.07 -7.04 12.61
C LEU A 146 -11.37 -6.26 12.86
N THR A 147 -11.29 -4.97 13.21
CA THR A 147 -12.45 -4.08 13.27
C THR A 147 -13.03 -3.79 11.88
N ALA A 148 -12.19 -3.64 10.86
CA ALA A 148 -12.63 -3.35 9.50
C ALA A 148 -11.67 -3.93 8.47
N PRO A 149 -11.65 -5.26 8.29
CA PRO A 149 -10.82 -5.90 7.28
C PRO A 149 -11.16 -5.36 5.88
N ARG A 150 -10.17 -5.15 5.04
CA ARG A 150 -10.35 -4.57 3.70
C ARG A 150 -11.30 -5.36 2.81
N TRP A 151 -11.31 -6.68 2.97
CA TRP A 151 -12.15 -7.60 2.19
C TRP A 151 -13.60 -7.67 2.66
N ALA A 152 -13.88 -7.32 3.93
CA ALA A 152 -15.21 -7.48 4.50
C ALA A 152 -16.17 -6.37 4.07
N ASP A 153 -17.39 -6.75 3.67
CA ASP A 153 -18.46 -5.81 3.37
C ASP A 153 -19.18 -5.33 4.65
N ARG A 154 -19.26 -6.22 5.67
CA ARG A 154 -19.90 -5.91 6.96
C ARG A 154 -18.86 -5.39 7.96
N ILE A 155 -18.79 -4.08 8.06
CA ILE A 155 -17.95 -3.31 8.97
C ILE A 155 -18.75 -2.17 9.61
N PRO A 156 -18.38 -1.67 10.80
CA PRO A 156 -17.31 -2.16 11.64
C PRO A 156 -17.66 -3.45 12.40
N ARG A 157 -16.63 -4.16 12.84
CA ARG A 157 -16.70 -5.26 13.82
C ARG A 157 -16.12 -4.75 15.14
N PRO A 158 -16.93 -4.16 16.03
CA PRO A 158 -16.44 -3.58 17.27
C PRO A 158 -15.72 -4.62 18.13
N GLY A 159 -14.56 -4.27 18.63
CA GLY A 159 -13.75 -5.19 19.42
C GLY A 159 -12.65 -4.46 20.18
N ARG A 160 -11.51 -5.12 20.38
CA ARG A 160 -10.35 -4.52 21.05
C ARG A 160 -9.55 -3.64 20.08
N LEU A 161 -9.92 -2.38 20.02
CA LEU A 161 -9.26 -1.37 19.20
C LEU A 161 -8.61 -0.32 20.10
N ARG A 162 -7.30 -0.10 19.94
CA ARG A 162 -6.58 0.89 20.74
C ARG A 162 -5.45 1.56 19.96
N ALA A 163 -5.10 2.75 20.39
CA ALA A 163 -3.91 3.45 19.97
C ALA A 163 -2.79 3.32 21.02
N ARG A 164 -1.56 3.19 20.55
CA ARG A 164 -0.35 3.29 21.39
C ARG A 164 0.54 4.37 20.82
N VAL A 165 0.95 5.30 21.66
CA VAL A 165 2.03 6.24 21.33
C VAL A 165 3.33 5.49 21.55
N MET A 166 4.06 5.23 20.47
CA MET A 166 5.33 4.52 20.51
C MET A 166 6.47 5.48 20.80
N ARG A 167 6.48 6.65 20.10
CA ARG A 167 7.51 7.68 20.26
C ARG A 167 6.94 9.07 20.07
N THR A 168 7.64 10.02 20.67
CA THR A 168 7.44 11.45 20.45
C THR A 168 8.83 12.08 20.47
N LEU A 169 9.33 12.52 19.31
CA LEU A 169 10.69 13.01 19.11
C LEU A 169 10.65 14.45 18.60
N THR A 170 11.36 15.35 19.29
CA THR A 170 11.51 16.75 18.83
C THR A 170 12.47 16.81 17.64
N PRO A 171 12.44 17.90 16.82
CA PRO A 171 13.36 18.04 15.70
C PRO A 171 14.84 17.89 16.10
N GLY A 172 15.24 18.48 17.23
CA GLY A 172 16.63 18.40 17.69
C GLY A 172 17.05 16.96 18.07
N VAL A 173 16.14 16.18 18.66
CA VAL A 173 16.41 14.76 18.94
C VAL A 173 16.53 13.96 17.65
N LEU A 174 15.63 14.20 16.68
CA LEU A 174 15.67 13.52 15.38
C LEU A 174 16.97 13.77 14.62
N GLN A 175 17.47 15.00 14.64
CA GLN A 175 18.72 15.35 13.95
C GLN A 175 19.97 14.76 14.63
N ALA A 176 19.90 14.44 15.92
CA ALA A 176 21.00 13.83 16.66
C ALA A 176 21.04 12.30 16.54
N MET A 177 20.03 11.67 15.92
CA MET A 177 19.96 10.22 15.74
C MET A 177 20.62 9.81 14.41
N GLU A 178 21.25 8.63 14.40
CA GLU A 178 21.68 8.01 13.16
C GLU A 178 20.46 7.60 12.31
N THR A 179 20.53 7.86 11.01
CA THR A 179 19.39 7.66 10.10
C THR A 179 18.95 6.19 10.04
N ASP A 180 19.90 5.26 9.98
CA ASP A 180 19.61 3.82 9.91
C ASP A 180 19.02 3.29 11.23
N GLU A 181 19.47 3.82 12.36
CA GLU A 181 18.86 3.54 13.65
C GLU A 181 17.42 4.01 13.69
N LEU A 182 17.16 5.24 13.27
CA LEU A 182 15.80 5.79 13.21
C LEU A 182 14.91 4.96 12.27
N GLN A 183 15.41 4.56 11.09
CA GLN A 183 14.67 3.73 10.15
C GLN A 183 14.27 2.40 10.78
N THR A 184 15.21 1.72 11.43
CA THR A 184 14.97 0.45 12.13
C THR A 184 13.93 0.61 13.26
N LEU A 185 14.02 1.68 14.02
CA LEU A 185 13.04 1.97 15.08
C LEU A 185 11.65 2.24 14.53
N LEU A 186 11.52 2.95 13.39
CA LEU A 186 10.24 3.21 12.74
C LEU A 186 9.59 1.91 12.25
N GLU A 187 10.37 1.01 11.65
CA GLU A 187 9.90 -0.31 11.20
C GLU A 187 9.36 -1.15 12.37
N GLN A 188 10.08 -1.17 13.48
CA GLN A 188 9.66 -1.89 14.69
C GLN A 188 8.44 -1.28 15.35
N ASP A 189 8.39 0.04 15.45
CA ASP A 189 7.32 0.76 16.14
C ASP A 189 6.00 0.71 15.36
N LEU A 190 6.03 0.72 14.03
CA LEU A 190 4.85 0.67 13.19
C LEU A 190 4.35 -0.77 12.97
N ARG A 191 5.20 -1.77 13.22
CA ARG A 191 4.86 -3.17 12.97
C ARG A 191 3.71 -3.64 13.84
N GLU A 192 2.63 -4.04 13.21
CA GLU A 192 1.46 -4.68 13.81
C GLU A 192 1.16 -5.98 13.08
N ASP A 193 0.95 -7.05 13.83
CA ASP A 193 0.33 -8.29 13.37
C ASP A 193 -0.98 -8.43 14.16
N ALA A 194 -2.10 -8.24 13.48
CA ALA A 194 -3.42 -8.22 14.08
C ALA A 194 -3.78 -9.56 14.76
N TYR A 195 -3.28 -10.66 14.23
CA TYR A 195 -3.56 -12.00 14.76
C TYR A 195 -2.70 -12.29 15.98
N GLU A 196 -1.45 -11.87 15.97
CA GLU A 196 -0.57 -11.97 17.14
C GLU A 196 -1.07 -11.10 18.29
N THR A 197 -1.55 -9.90 17.98
CA THR A 197 -2.18 -9.00 18.96
C THR A 197 -3.39 -9.64 19.62
N VAL A 198 -4.27 -10.29 18.87
CA VAL A 198 -5.42 -11.01 19.43
C VAL A 198 -5.00 -12.22 20.25
N ARG A 199 -3.98 -12.97 19.80
CA ARG A 199 -3.45 -14.12 20.55
C ARG A 199 -2.87 -13.69 21.91
N ARG A 200 -2.09 -12.62 21.94
CA ARG A 200 -1.52 -12.07 23.19
C ARG A 200 -2.58 -11.47 24.10
N ARG A 201 -3.67 -10.98 23.55
CA ARG A 201 -4.77 -10.33 24.27
C ARG A 201 -6.10 -10.79 23.71
N PRO A 202 -6.56 -11.98 24.10
CA PRO A 202 -7.81 -12.52 23.62
C PRO A 202 -8.97 -11.56 23.89
N GLY A 203 -9.83 -11.39 22.89
CA GLY A 203 -11.02 -10.55 22.97
C GLY A 203 -11.89 -10.81 21.76
N ALA A 204 -13.17 -10.93 21.98
CA ALA A 204 -14.10 -11.13 20.89
C ALA A 204 -14.38 -9.80 20.16
N TYR A 205 -14.27 -9.84 18.86
CA TYR A 205 -14.92 -8.86 17.98
C TYR A 205 -16.39 -9.22 17.87
N ARG A 206 -17.23 -8.24 17.57
CA ARG A 206 -18.68 -8.46 17.38
C ARG A 206 -19.01 -8.35 15.91
N GLY A 207 -19.83 -9.24 15.43
CA GLY A 207 -20.26 -9.23 14.03
C GLY A 207 -20.89 -10.55 13.64
N GLU A 208 -21.57 -10.53 12.52
CA GLU A 208 -22.20 -11.67 11.89
C GLU A 208 -21.59 -11.84 10.50
N ARG A 209 -21.77 -13.03 9.88
CA ARG A 209 -21.32 -13.33 8.53
C ARG A 209 -19.82 -13.01 8.37
N THR A 210 -19.03 -13.57 9.27
CA THR A 210 -17.63 -13.18 9.49
C THR A 210 -16.72 -13.53 8.31
N ALA A 211 -17.04 -14.59 7.55
CA ALA A 211 -16.28 -14.99 6.38
C ALA A 211 -16.70 -14.26 5.09
N GLU A 212 -17.81 -13.52 5.11
CA GLU A 212 -18.37 -12.94 3.89
C GLU A 212 -17.38 -12.03 3.18
N ARG A 213 -17.10 -12.37 1.91
CA ARG A 213 -16.10 -11.72 1.03
C ARG A 213 -14.65 -12.04 1.32
N LEU A 214 -14.35 -13.07 2.11
CA LEU A 214 -12.96 -13.49 2.37
C LEU A 214 -12.25 -13.95 1.08
N GLU A 215 -12.98 -14.39 0.06
CA GLU A 215 -12.47 -14.68 -1.29
C GLU A 215 -11.84 -13.48 -1.99
N LYS A 216 -12.10 -12.25 -1.55
CA LYS A 216 -11.38 -11.05 -2.04
C LYS A 216 -9.92 -11.02 -1.60
N LEU A 217 -9.56 -11.74 -0.53
CA LEU A 217 -8.20 -11.88 -0.04
C LEU A 217 -7.60 -13.24 -0.39
N LEU A 218 -8.34 -14.33 -0.16
CA LEU A 218 -7.86 -15.71 -0.25
C LEU A 218 -8.49 -16.39 -1.45
N CYS A 219 -7.72 -16.61 -2.52
CA CYS A 219 -8.21 -17.16 -3.78
C CYS A 219 -7.63 -18.53 -4.15
N VAL A 220 -6.59 -18.99 -3.46
CA VAL A 220 -5.96 -20.30 -3.72
C VAL A 220 -6.43 -21.30 -2.68
N CYS A 221 -7.06 -22.37 -3.12
CA CYS A 221 -7.53 -23.45 -2.23
C CYS A 221 -6.34 -24.22 -1.63
N PRO A 222 -6.28 -24.42 -0.30
CA PRO A 222 -5.16 -25.13 0.32
C PRO A 222 -5.19 -26.64 0.08
N LYS A 223 -6.35 -27.19 -0.31
CA LYS A 223 -6.52 -28.63 -0.56
C LYS A 223 -6.20 -29.01 -2.00
N CYS A 224 -6.76 -28.32 -2.99
CA CYS A 224 -6.59 -28.67 -4.39
C CYS A 224 -5.69 -27.72 -5.20
N GLY A 225 -5.25 -26.60 -4.63
CA GLY A 225 -4.40 -25.62 -5.31
C GLY A 225 -5.12 -24.74 -6.35
N ALA A 226 -6.42 -24.99 -6.60
CA ALA A 226 -7.16 -24.23 -7.61
C ALA A 226 -7.28 -22.76 -7.23
N VAL A 227 -7.10 -21.86 -8.21
CA VAL A 227 -7.21 -20.41 -8.06
C VAL A 227 -8.62 -19.95 -8.43
N GLY A 228 -9.18 -18.99 -7.66
CA GLY A 228 -10.50 -18.39 -7.97
C GLY A 228 -11.70 -19.29 -7.70
N THR A 229 -11.51 -20.41 -6.98
CA THR A 229 -12.58 -21.35 -6.63
C THR A 229 -13.07 -21.20 -5.19
N MET A 230 -12.45 -20.30 -4.41
CA MET A 230 -12.85 -20.04 -3.04
C MET A 230 -14.07 -19.11 -3.01
N GLU A 231 -15.03 -19.42 -2.15
CA GLU A 231 -16.25 -18.64 -1.92
C GLU A 231 -16.58 -18.59 -0.43
N SER A 232 -17.35 -17.60 -0.05
CA SER A 232 -17.83 -17.41 1.32
C SER A 232 -19.36 -17.36 1.40
N ARG A 233 -19.89 -17.91 2.49
CA ARG A 233 -21.30 -17.78 2.86
C ARG A 233 -21.42 -17.70 4.38
N ASP A 234 -21.92 -16.57 4.87
CA ASP A 234 -22.02 -16.28 6.31
C ASP A 234 -20.67 -16.40 7.01
N ASN A 235 -20.47 -17.43 7.84
CA ASN A 235 -19.20 -17.69 8.54
C ASN A 235 -18.37 -18.79 7.86
N GLU A 236 -18.91 -19.44 6.83
CA GLU A 236 -18.25 -20.51 6.10
C GLU A 236 -17.41 -19.97 4.96
N PHE A 237 -16.25 -20.58 4.77
CA PHE A 237 -15.35 -20.33 3.66
C PHE A 237 -15.00 -21.66 3.00
N TYR A 238 -15.30 -21.81 1.71
CA TYR A 238 -15.25 -23.10 1.02
C TYR A 238 -14.71 -23.00 -0.41
N CYS A 239 -14.27 -24.14 -0.93
CA CYS A 239 -13.85 -24.30 -2.32
C CYS A 239 -14.94 -25.01 -3.12
N ARG A 240 -15.49 -24.38 -4.17
CA ARG A 240 -16.48 -25.02 -5.07
C ARG A 240 -15.90 -26.18 -5.86
N GLY A 241 -14.57 -26.22 -6.09
CA GLY A 241 -13.94 -27.26 -6.92
C GLY A 241 -13.77 -28.59 -6.20
N CYS A 242 -13.37 -28.58 -4.91
CA CYS A 242 -13.03 -29.81 -4.18
C CYS A 242 -13.82 -30.04 -2.90
N GLY A 243 -14.77 -29.16 -2.58
CA GLY A 243 -15.61 -29.27 -1.38
C GLY A 243 -14.87 -29.01 -0.06
N PHE A 244 -13.63 -28.48 -0.10
CA PHE A 244 -12.96 -28.01 1.13
C PHE A 244 -13.81 -26.93 1.79
N THR A 245 -14.00 -27.00 3.11
CA THR A 245 -14.76 -26.00 3.86
C THR A 245 -14.16 -25.76 5.24
N THR A 246 -14.26 -24.52 5.73
CA THR A 246 -13.84 -24.09 7.08
C THR A 246 -14.72 -22.95 7.56
N VAL A 247 -14.68 -22.65 8.87
CA VAL A 247 -15.39 -21.52 9.48
C VAL A 247 -14.41 -20.46 9.89
N TYR A 248 -14.62 -19.21 9.45
CA TYR A 248 -13.85 -18.05 9.91
C TYR A 248 -14.48 -17.48 11.19
N THR A 249 -13.67 -17.29 12.21
CA THR A 249 -14.12 -16.89 13.55
C THR A 249 -13.97 -15.39 13.80
N LEU A 250 -14.71 -14.87 14.77
CA LEU A 250 -14.59 -13.48 15.23
C LEU A 250 -13.22 -13.12 15.84
N SER A 251 -12.44 -14.13 16.24
CA SER A 251 -11.05 -13.93 16.71
C SER A 251 -10.04 -13.87 15.56
N GLY A 252 -10.49 -13.93 14.30
CA GLY A 252 -9.62 -13.84 13.15
C GLY A 252 -8.94 -15.15 12.73
N GLY A 253 -9.35 -16.29 13.34
CA GLY A 253 -8.81 -17.61 13.02
C GLY A 253 -9.80 -18.49 12.25
N PHE A 254 -9.37 -19.72 11.93
CA PHE A 254 -10.18 -20.74 11.30
C PHE A 254 -10.55 -21.86 12.27
N ARG A 255 -11.69 -22.51 12.02
CA ARG A 255 -12.16 -23.69 12.76
C ARG A 255 -12.68 -24.74 11.80
N GLY A 256 -12.23 -25.98 11.99
CA GLY A 256 -12.64 -27.12 11.14
C GLY A 256 -11.94 -27.14 9.78
N GLY A 257 -12.20 -28.20 9.01
CA GLY A 257 -11.73 -28.33 7.63
C GLY A 257 -10.25 -28.69 7.44
N ASN A 258 -9.51 -29.07 8.47
CA ASN A 258 -8.06 -29.34 8.40
C ASN A 258 -7.30 -28.22 7.68
N VAL A 259 -7.61 -26.96 8.03
CA VAL A 259 -6.92 -25.79 7.48
C VAL A 259 -5.49 -25.80 8.00
N PRO A 260 -4.45 -25.75 7.14
CA PRO A 260 -3.07 -25.76 7.58
C PRO A 260 -2.60 -24.38 8.10
N PHE A 261 -3.50 -23.44 8.23
CA PHE A 261 -3.24 -22.05 8.64
C PHE A 261 -4.09 -21.67 9.84
N GLU A 262 -3.49 -20.97 10.79
CA GLU A 262 -4.22 -20.46 11.96
C GLU A 262 -5.14 -19.26 11.61
N ASN A 263 -4.72 -18.47 10.60
CA ASN A 263 -5.38 -17.21 10.27
C ASN A 263 -5.18 -16.83 8.78
N PRO A 264 -5.96 -15.87 8.26
CA PRO A 264 -5.84 -15.39 6.89
C PRO A 264 -4.46 -14.83 6.51
N GLY A 265 -3.71 -14.24 7.45
CA GLY A 265 -2.37 -13.75 7.18
C GLY A 265 -1.38 -14.86 6.83
N GLN A 266 -1.44 -16.00 7.55
CA GLN A 266 -0.61 -17.18 7.21
C GLN A 266 -1.02 -17.75 5.85
N TRP A 267 -2.32 -17.85 5.58
CA TRP A 267 -2.81 -18.33 4.28
C TRP A 267 -2.40 -17.40 3.14
N ALA A 268 -2.54 -16.09 3.29
CA ALA A 268 -2.13 -15.11 2.29
C ALA A 268 -0.63 -15.18 1.96
N ARG A 269 0.23 -15.39 2.98
CA ARG A 269 1.67 -15.60 2.77
C ARG A 269 1.97 -16.87 1.96
N TRP A 270 1.34 -17.98 2.31
CA TRP A 270 1.45 -19.23 1.53
C TRP A 270 0.94 -19.04 0.10
N GLN A 271 -0.22 -18.40 -0.07
CA GLN A 271 -0.80 -18.07 -1.38
C GLN A 271 0.16 -17.24 -2.24
N ARG A 272 0.87 -16.27 -1.66
CA ARG A 272 1.89 -15.49 -2.37
C ARG A 272 2.98 -16.38 -2.97
N GLY A 273 3.43 -17.40 -2.24
CA GLY A 273 4.36 -18.42 -2.77
C GLY A 273 3.77 -19.21 -3.94
N ARG A 274 2.48 -19.57 -3.88
CA ARG A 274 1.79 -20.25 -5.00
C ARG A 274 1.64 -19.35 -6.23
N ILE A 275 1.36 -18.06 -6.03
CA ILE A 275 1.32 -17.06 -7.10
C ILE A 275 2.72 -16.91 -7.74
N ARG A 276 3.79 -16.90 -6.94
CA ARG A 276 5.16 -16.84 -7.44
C ARG A 276 5.47 -18.03 -8.36
N LEU A 277 5.17 -19.24 -7.92
CA LEU A 277 5.35 -20.45 -8.74
C LEU A 277 4.55 -20.38 -10.06
N ALA A 278 3.33 -19.83 -10.03
CA ALA A 278 2.56 -19.62 -11.24
C ALA A 278 3.19 -18.59 -12.19
N CYS A 279 3.77 -17.52 -11.67
CA CYS A 279 4.49 -16.53 -12.48
C CYS A 279 5.79 -17.09 -13.09
N GLU A 280 6.51 -17.90 -12.33
CA GLU A 280 7.77 -18.54 -12.79
C GLU A 280 7.52 -19.61 -13.86
N ALA A 281 6.44 -20.40 -13.69
CA ALA A 281 6.05 -21.45 -14.62
C ALA A 281 5.23 -20.96 -15.83
N ALA A 282 4.93 -19.65 -15.90
CA ALA A 282 4.09 -19.10 -16.96
C ALA A 282 4.75 -19.22 -18.33
N GLY A 283 4.03 -19.89 -19.26
CA GLY A 283 4.32 -19.89 -20.70
C GLY A 283 3.50 -18.82 -21.43
N ASP A 284 3.00 -19.16 -22.61
CA ASP A 284 2.25 -18.23 -23.47
C ASP A 284 0.80 -17.98 -22.99
N GLY A 285 0.29 -18.82 -22.11
CA GLY A 285 -1.07 -18.72 -21.55
C GLY A 285 -1.17 -17.69 -20.41
N PRO A 286 -2.41 -17.29 -20.04
CA PRO A 286 -2.64 -16.40 -18.94
C PRO A 286 -2.28 -17.03 -17.59
N ILE A 287 -1.61 -16.29 -16.72
CA ILE A 287 -1.35 -16.64 -15.32
C ILE A 287 -2.66 -16.62 -14.55
N PHE A 288 -3.46 -15.57 -14.78
CA PHE A 288 -4.78 -15.38 -14.19
C PHE A 288 -5.78 -14.86 -15.22
N GLU A 289 -7.03 -15.31 -15.06
CA GLU A 289 -8.16 -14.88 -15.84
C GLU A 289 -9.38 -14.70 -14.92
N ASP A 290 -10.03 -13.55 -15.00
CA ASP A 290 -11.29 -13.28 -14.31
C ASP A 290 -12.26 -12.56 -15.25
N GLY A 291 -13.49 -13.06 -15.32
CA GLY A 291 -14.56 -12.43 -16.10
C GLY A 291 -15.35 -11.39 -15.31
N GLY A 292 -16.16 -10.61 -16.03
CA GLY A 292 -17.15 -9.71 -15.43
C GLY A 292 -16.60 -8.38 -14.96
N TYR A 293 -15.52 -7.90 -15.57
CA TYR A 293 -15.03 -6.55 -15.37
C TYR A 293 -15.69 -5.55 -16.33
N GLU A 294 -15.98 -4.37 -15.84
CA GLU A 294 -16.24 -3.16 -16.59
C GLU A 294 -15.01 -2.26 -16.54
N ILE A 295 -14.64 -1.67 -17.69
CA ILE A 295 -13.52 -0.75 -17.77
C ILE A 295 -13.99 0.66 -18.08
N TYR A 296 -13.41 1.63 -17.37
CA TYR A 296 -13.65 3.06 -17.50
C TYR A 296 -12.36 3.79 -17.80
N ASP A 297 -12.36 4.70 -18.79
CA ASP A 297 -11.20 5.54 -19.14
C ASP A 297 -11.26 6.85 -18.34
N LEU A 298 -10.45 6.95 -17.29
CA LEU A 298 -10.41 8.13 -16.42
C LEU A 298 -9.66 9.32 -17.05
N LYS A 299 -8.90 9.09 -18.12
CA LYS A 299 -8.19 10.16 -18.85
C LYS A 299 -9.13 10.93 -19.77
N HIS A 300 -10.14 10.27 -20.31
CA HIS A 300 -11.06 10.83 -21.30
C HIS A 300 -12.51 10.88 -20.78
N GLY A 301 -12.72 11.48 -19.62
CA GLY A 301 -14.06 11.78 -19.10
C GLY A 301 -14.63 10.73 -18.12
N GLY A 302 -13.99 9.58 -17.94
CA GLY A 302 -14.45 8.55 -17.01
C GLY A 302 -15.62 7.71 -17.55
N ASP A 303 -15.80 7.65 -18.85
CA ASP A 303 -16.83 6.85 -19.50
C ASP A 303 -16.45 5.36 -19.51
N ARG A 304 -17.49 4.51 -19.47
CA ARG A 304 -17.32 3.06 -19.63
C ARG A 304 -16.99 2.76 -21.09
N ILE A 305 -15.81 2.18 -21.33
CA ILE A 305 -15.32 1.83 -22.66
C ILE A 305 -15.50 0.36 -23.03
N GLY A 306 -15.85 -0.50 -22.08
CA GLY A 306 -16.12 -1.91 -22.37
C GLY A 306 -16.40 -2.78 -21.15
N THR A 307 -16.69 -4.06 -21.44
CA THR A 307 -16.91 -5.13 -20.47
C THR A 307 -16.30 -6.42 -20.97
N GLY A 308 -15.77 -7.26 -20.06
CA GLY A 308 -15.17 -8.55 -20.47
C GLY A 308 -14.31 -9.19 -19.39
N GLY A 309 -13.34 -9.98 -19.83
CA GLY A 309 -12.32 -10.62 -19.01
C GLY A 309 -11.12 -9.71 -18.76
N LEU A 310 -10.48 -9.91 -17.63
CA LEU A 310 -9.19 -9.37 -17.29
C LEU A 310 -8.20 -10.54 -17.26
N HIS A 311 -7.18 -10.50 -18.12
CA HIS A 311 -6.19 -11.55 -18.24
C HIS A 311 -4.80 -11.01 -17.91
N LEU A 312 -4.05 -11.72 -17.10
CA LEU A 312 -2.65 -11.40 -16.81
C LEU A 312 -1.75 -12.48 -17.42
N TYR A 313 -0.89 -12.08 -18.31
CA TYR A 313 0.21 -12.86 -18.86
C TYR A 313 1.54 -12.45 -18.23
N ARG A 314 2.61 -13.14 -18.57
CA ARG A 314 3.94 -12.83 -18.07
C ARG A 314 4.44 -11.44 -18.53
N ASP A 315 4.13 -11.09 -19.77
CA ASP A 315 4.59 -9.88 -20.45
C ASP A 315 3.55 -8.76 -20.52
N ARG A 316 2.26 -9.07 -20.42
CA ARG A 316 1.17 -8.12 -20.60
C ARG A 316 -0.04 -8.40 -19.73
N MET A 317 -0.85 -7.37 -19.59
CA MET A 317 -2.21 -7.45 -19.03
C MET A 317 -3.21 -7.10 -20.12
N GLU A 318 -4.14 -8.00 -20.43
CA GLU A 318 -5.22 -7.76 -21.38
C GLU A 318 -6.47 -7.29 -20.65
N LEU A 319 -6.93 -6.08 -21.00
CA LEU A 319 -8.09 -5.44 -20.39
C LEU A 319 -9.40 -5.91 -21.06
N PRO A 320 -10.58 -5.67 -20.43
CA PRO A 320 -11.88 -6.12 -20.93
C PRO A 320 -12.25 -5.73 -22.36
N THR A 321 -11.54 -4.77 -22.95
CA THR A 321 -11.72 -4.31 -24.34
C THR A 321 -10.76 -4.96 -25.34
N GLY A 322 -9.92 -5.89 -24.91
CA GLY A 322 -8.82 -6.43 -25.70
C GLY A 322 -7.59 -5.53 -25.78
N ILE A 323 -7.57 -4.40 -25.07
CA ILE A 323 -6.39 -3.55 -24.95
C ILE A 323 -5.32 -4.32 -24.18
N ALA A 324 -4.17 -4.57 -24.80
CA ALA A 324 -3.01 -5.18 -24.15
C ALA A 324 -2.06 -4.09 -23.63
N ILE A 325 -1.75 -4.14 -22.34
CA ILE A 325 -0.81 -3.24 -21.66
C ILE A 325 0.40 -4.08 -21.24
N PRO A 326 1.62 -3.78 -21.73
CA PRO A 326 2.84 -4.44 -21.24
C PRO A 326 2.94 -4.32 -19.71
N THR A 327 3.34 -5.40 -19.04
CA THR A 327 3.44 -5.38 -17.57
C THR A 327 4.47 -4.36 -17.07
N GLU A 328 5.47 -4.04 -17.86
CA GLU A 328 6.47 -2.99 -17.58
C GLU A 328 5.93 -1.56 -17.71
N ASP A 329 4.86 -1.37 -18.49
CA ASP A 329 4.19 -0.08 -18.66
C ASP A 329 3.18 0.21 -17.55
N VAL A 330 2.84 -0.76 -16.71
CA VAL A 330 1.98 -0.56 -15.53
C VAL A 330 2.80 0.12 -14.43
N VAL A 331 2.64 1.44 -14.31
CA VAL A 331 3.37 2.25 -13.30
C VAL A 331 2.76 2.10 -11.92
N ASP A 332 1.42 2.00 -11.86
CA ASP A 332 0.69 1.91 -10.61
C ASP A 332 -0.57 1.07 -10.81
N LEU A 333 -0.77 0.12 -9.93
CA LEU A 333 -1.99 -0.69 -9.86
C LEU A 333 -2.49 -0.69 -8.41
N ARG A 334 -3.71 -0.21 -8.20
CA ARG A 334 -4.31 -0.07 -6.87
C ARG A 334 -5.63 -0.81 -6.78
N LEU A 335 -5.92 -1.34 -5.59
CA LEU A 335 -7.25 -1.85 -5.27
C LEU A 335 -8.21 -0.71 -4.96
N VAL A 336 -9.39 -0.76 -5.57
CA VAL A 336 -10.50 0.15 -5.30
C VAL A 336 -11.73 -0.65 -4.90
N GLY A 337 -12.38 -0.29 -3.80
CA GLY A 337 -13.63 -0.92 -3.36
C GLY A 337 -13.56 -2.43 -3.06
N GLY A 338 -12.37 -2.98 -2.83
CA GLY A 338 -12.17 -4.37 -2.41
C GLY A 338 -11.99 -5.40 -3.52
N SER A 339 -12.53 -5.20 -4.73
CA SER A 339 -12.34 -6.09 -5.90
C SER A 339 -12.06 -5.34 -7.20
N GLY A 340 -12.26 -4.02 -7.23
CA GLY A 340 -11.92 -3.17 -8.37
C GLY A 340 -10.43 -2.87 -8.40
N LEU A 341 -9.94 -2.50 -9.58
CA LEU A 341 -8.56 -2.11 -9.81
C LEU A 341 -8.53 -0.74 -10.49
N GLN A 342 -7.62 0.11 -10.06
CA GLN A 342 -7.28 1.32 -10.78
C GLN A 342 -5.85 1.22 -11.29
N MET A 343 -5.68 1.42 -12.59
CA MET A 343 -4.40 1.28 -13.29
C MET A 343 -3.93 2.61 -13.84
N LYS A 344 -2.63 2.89 -13.69
CA LYS A 344 -1.94 3.99 -14.38
C LYS A 344 -0.79 3.41 -15.20
N THR A 345 -0.71 3.83 -16.46
CA THR A 345 0.36 3.38 -17.35
C THR A 345 1.45 4.45 -17.52
N ARG A 346 2.62 4.05 -18.00
CA ARG A 346 3.75 4.93 -18.32
C ARG A 346 3.35 6.01 -19.35
N ARG A 347 2.47 5.68 -20.30
CA ARG A 347 1.93 6.60 -21.30
C ARG A 347 0.84 7.55 -20.77
N GLY A 348 0.60 7.52 -19.46
CA GLY A 348 -0.35 8.40 -18.79
C GLY A 348 -1.81 8.00 -18.90
N SER A 349 -2.12 6.84 -19.47
CA SER A 349 -3.49 6.30 -19.45
C SER A 349 -3.89 5.91 -18.03
N ARG A 350 -5.16 6.13 -17.69
CA ARG A 350 -5.73 5.78 -16.37
C ARG A 350 -7.03 5.01 -16.58
N PHE A 351 -7.09 3.80 -16.07
CA PHE A 351 -8.26 2.93 -16.15
C PHE A 351 -8.80 2.60 -14.79
N ASP A 352 -10.13 2.57 -14.66
CA ASP A 352 -10.84 2.04 -13.49
C ASP A 352 -11.55 0.75 -13.92
N LEU A 353 -11.16 -0.37 -13.32
CA LEU A 353 -11.66 -1.71 -13.60
C LEU A 353 -12.59 -2.11 -12.46
N LYS A 354 -13.89 -2.10 -12.70
CA LYS A 354 -14.92 -2.47 -11.72
C LYS A 354 -15.44 -3.86 -11.99
N THR A 355 -15.72 -4.60 -10.94
CA THR A 355 -16.39 -5.90 -11.03
C THR A 355 -17.52 -5.98 -10.05
N ILE A 356 -18.62 -6.60 -10.48
CA ILE A 356 -19.78 -6.91 -9.64
C ILE A 356 -19.60 -8.21 -8.86
N ARG A 357 -18.63 -9.03 -9.26
CA ARG A 357 -18.31 -10.30 -8.59
C ARG A 357 -17.22 -10.11 -7.54
N PRO A 358 -17.27 -10.80 -6.40
CA PRO A 358 -16.18 -10.81 -5.45
C PRO A 358 -14.99 -11.58 -6.03
N VAL A 359 -14.00 -10.86 -6.50
CA VAL A 359 -12.75 -11.41 -7.08
C VAL A 359 -11.58 -11.02 -6.19
N CYS A 360 -10.61 -11.91 -6.04
CA CYS A 360 -9.34 -11.59 -5.40
C CYS A 360 -8.48 -10.72 -6.33
N ALA A 361 -8.77 -9.44 -6.39
CA ALA A 361 -7.98 -8.51 -7.20
C ALA A 361 -6.55 -8.32 -6.67
N GLU A 362 -6.29 -8.62 -5.39
CA GLU A 362 -4.93 -8.61 -4.79
C GLU A 362 -3.97 -9.58 -5.49
N LYS A 363 -4.46 -10.65 -6.13
CA LYS A 363 -3.60 -11.58 -6.89
C LYS A 363 -2.89 -10.88 -8.06
N TYR A 364 -3.55 -9.93 -8.73
CA TYR A 364 -2.95 -9.15 -9.82
C TYR A 364 -1.83 -8.23 -9.33
N LEU A 365 -2.04 -7.54 -8.20
CA LEU A 365 -1.01 -6.71 -7.58
C LEU A 365 0.20 -7.55 -7.16
N THR A 366 -0.08 -8.68 -6.53
CA THR A 366 0.96 -9.63 -6.09
C THR A 366 1.75 -10.18 -7.26
N ALA A 367 1.07 -10.60 -8.33
CA ALA A 367 1.73 -11.15 -9.50
C ALA A 367 2.57 -10.11 -10.26
N LEU A 368 2.05 -8.89 -10.45
CA LEU A 368 2.82 -7.81 -11.09
C LEU A 368 4.08 -7.46 -10.29
N ALA A 369 4.00 -7.41 -8.96
CA ALA A 369 5.18 -7.19 -8.12
C ALA A 369 6.22 -8.32 -8.29
N ILE A 370 5.76 -9.58 -8.33
CA ILE A 370 6.63 -10.74 -8.54
C ILE A 370 7.24 -10.72 -9.95
N LEU A 371 6.45 -10.43 -11.00
CA LEU A 371 6.95 -10.34 -12.37
C LEU A 371 8.00 -9.24 -12.53
N LYS A 372 7.84 -8.12 -11.81
CA LYS A 372 8.85 -7.06 -11.76
C LYS A 372 10.13 -7.54 -11.07
N GLU A 373 10.02 -8.18 -9.90
CA GLU A 373 11.18 -8.78 -9.20
C GLU A 373 11.93 -9.78 -10.10
N LEU A 374 11.21 -10.64 -10.83
CA LEU A 374 11.79 -11.63 -11.73
C LEU A 374 12.54 -10.99 -12.91
N ARG A 375 11.99 -9.91 -13.48
CA ARG A 375 12.67 -9.16 -14.56
C ARG A 375 13.92 -8.45 -14.07
N GLU A 376 13.84 -7.79 -12.91
CA GLU A 376 14.99 -7.10 -12.31
C GLU A 376 16.13 -8.08 -12.01
N LYS A 377 15.79 -9.28 -11.53
CA LYS A 377 16.75 -10.34 -11.27
C LYS A 377 17.40 -10.84 -12.57
N ALA A 378 16.60 -11.12 -13.60
CA ALA A 378 17.11 -11.55 -14.90
C ALA A 378 18.04 -10.52 -15.53
N ALA A 379 17.66 -9.23 -15.50
CA ALA A 379 18.50 -8.15 -16.00
C ALA A 379 19.81 -7.99 -15.23
N ALA A 380 19.81 -8.22 -13.91
CA ALA A 380 21.03 -8.20 -13.10
C ALA A 380 21.96 -9.38 -13.43
N GLU A 381 21.43 -10.58 -13.63
CA GLU A 381 22.18 -11.77 -14.04
C GLU A 381 22.79 -11.62 -15.45
N GLU A 382 22.03 -11.02 -16.39
CA GLU A 382 22.53 -10.70 -17.73
C GLU A 382 23.64 -9.65 -17.69
N ALA A 383 23.53 -8.62 -16.85
CA ALA A 383 24.55 -7.60 -16.69
C ALA A 383 25.85 -8.15 -16.07
N GLU A 384 25.75 -9.12 -15.16
CA GLU A 384 26.90 -9.78 -14.53
C GLU A 384 27.61 -10.74 -15.49
N THR A 385 26.88 -11.33 -16.45
CA THR A 385 27.41 -12.27 -17.44
C THR A 385 27.85 -11.61 -18.75
N ALA A 386 27.59 -10.32 -18.94
CA ALA A 386 28.03 -9.56 -20.11
C ALA A 386 29.58 -9.50 -20.11
N PRO A 387 30.26 -9.88 -21.21
CA PRO A 387 31.72 -9.76 -21.30
C PRO A 387 32.08 -8.26 -21.20
N ALA A 388 33.09 -7.97 -20.39
CA ALA A 388 33.68 -6.63 -20.36
C ALA A 388 34.09 -6.26 -21.79
N GLU A 389 33.51 -5.21 -22.38
CA GLU A 389 33.99 -4.65 -23.61
C GLU A 389 35.45 -4.26 -23.37
N GLU A 390 36.36 -5.02 -23.99
CA GLU A 390 37.78 -4.64 -24.08
C GLU A 390 37.80 -3.26 -24.74
N SER A 391 38.16 -2.24 -24.00
CA SER A 391 38.53 -0.95 -24.55
C SER A 391 39.70 -1.14 -25.48
N GLU A 392 39.48 -1.21 -26.78
CA GLU A 392 40.52 -1.05 -27.76
C GLU A 392 41.16 0.32 -27.55
N ASP A 393 42.35 0.31 -26.99
CA ASP A 393 43.23 1.46 -26.96
C ASP A 393 43.56 1.83 -28.43
N PRO A 394 43.32 3.05 -28.89
CA PRO A 394 43.81 3.47 -30.20
C PRO A 394 45.34 3.64 -30.12
N ALA A 395 46.05 2.63 -30.68
CA ALA A 395 47.48 2.63 -30.80
C ALA A 395 48.02 3.89 -31.50
N GLU A 396 48.86 4.53 -30.79
CA GLU A 396 50.00 5.36 -31.11
C GLU A 396 50.58 5.08 -32.49
N SER A 397 50.45 6.04 -33.42
CA SER A 397 51.35 6.16 -34.56
C SER A 397 51.52 7.63 -34.93
N ALA A 398 52.56 8.25 -34.42
CA ALA A 398 53.08 9.49 -34.98
C ALA A 398 54.60 9.43 -34.97
N ASP A 399 55.18 9.29 -36.12
CA ASP A 399 56.58 9.67 -36.37
C ASP A 399 56.61 11.13 -36.86
N PRO A 400 57.64 11.91 -36.47
CA PRO A 400 57.76 13.30 -36.84
C PRO A 400 58.67 13.47 -38.06
N GLU A 401 58.18 14.11 -39.12
CA GLU A 401 59.05 14.69 -40.17
C GLU A 401 59.29 16.17 -39.91
N ILE A 402 60.59 16.46 -39.68
CA ILE A 402 61.22 17.79 -39.66
C ILE A 402 61.39 18.27 -41.09
N THR A 403 60.94 19.49 -41.40
CA THR A 403 61.54 20.33 -42.45
C THR A 403 61.50 21.80 -42.03
N GLU A 404 62.72 22.29 -41.90
CA GLU A 404 63.08 23.73 -41.87
C GLU A 404 62.64 24.40 -43.17
N THR A 405 62.25 25.69 -43.11
CA THR A 405 62.96 26.83 -43.70
C THR A 405 62.12 28.09 -43.75
N GLU A 406 62.79 29.14 -43.30
CA GLU A 406 62.88 30.55 -43.75
C GLU A 406 61.74 31.52 -43.57
N GLU A 407 62.05 32.45 -42.68
CA GLU A 407 62.00 33.91 -42.76
C GLU A 407 61.20 34.59 -43.89
N ARG A 408 60.32 35.52 -43.53
CA ARG A 408 60.46 36.94 -43.89
C ARG A 408 59.42 37.83 -43.24
N THR A 409 59.90 38.77 -42.51
CA THR A 409 59.52 40.15 -42.28
C THR A 409 58.45 40.79 -43.23
N GLU A 410 57.59 41.59 -42.72
CA GLU A 410 57.40 43.05 -42.89
C GLU A 410 55.91 43.39 -42.58
N GLU A 411 55.81 44.20 -41.55
CA GLU A 411 55.33 45.62 -41.52
C GLU A 411 53.88 45.85 -41.94
N ALA A 412 53.17 46.41 -41.05
CA ALA A 412 52.67 47.79 -40.84
C ALA A 412 51.17 48.04 -41.15
N GLU A 413 50.60 48.75 -40.24
CA GLU A 413 49.57 49.85 -40.38
C GLU A 413 48.17 49.40 -40.93
N GLU A 414 47.16 49.62 -40.20
CA GLU A 414 46.39 50.73 -39.65
C GLU A 414 45.34 50.31 -38.64
#